data_83144bf6c0fc1fe46042b26dbefaa8d0
#
_entry.id   83144bf6c0fc1fe46042b26dbefaa8d0
#
_cell.length_a   1.000
_cell.length_b   1.000
_cell.length_c   1.000
_cell.angle_alpha   90.00
_cell.angle_beta   90.00
_cell.angle_gamma   90.00
#
_symmetry.space_group_name_H-M   'P 1'
#
loop_
_entity.id
_entity.type
_entity.pdbx_description
1 polymer ?
#
loop_
_entity_poly.entity_id
_entity_poly.type
_entity_poly.pdbx_seq_one_letter_code
_entity_poly.pdbx_strand_id
1 'polypeptide(L)'
;MAKKVFTFGDLTRLIGEDYAWRRKELKLIKDQVENPISNSPLQNAALRFAVPILYAHWEGFVKKSCELYLEFVSNKYLKHNQLKPQFIALSLTKKLGKLEIKNIEEKTKTVEYLLKELNKNSNIPTKNIIQTKSNLRYDVFEEIIFVLDLDIRKFTIFQSLINDLVDSRNNIAHGDYLRVQFAAYESMHSDIQLLMEILKNELENAAIS
;
A
#
# COMPACT_ATOMS: atom_id res chain seq x y z
N MET A 1 -2.15 11.88 19.91
CA MET A 1 -1.46 12.66 18.84
C MET A 1 -0.90 11.68 17.82
N ALA A 2 -1.10 11.88 16.51
CA ALA A 2 -0.46 11.06 15.49
C ALA A 2 1.06 11.24 15.60
N LYS A 3 1.81 10.13 15.67
CA LYS A 3 3.28 10.15 15.71
C LYS A 3 3.77 10.66 14.35
N LYS A 4 4.49 11.77 14.30
CA LYS A 4 5.05 12.33 13.05
C LYS A 4 6.30 11.55 12.62
N VAL A 5 6.53 11.45 11.31
CA VAL A 5 7.65 10.71 10.70
C VAL A 5 8.66 11.72 10.15
N PHE A 6 9.72 11.99 10.88
CA PHE A 6 10.77 12.93 10.46
C PHE A 6 12.07 12.25 10.07
N THR A 7 12.40 11.15 10.73
CA THR A 7 13.67 10.44 10.56
C THR A 7 13.44 9.05 9.96
N PHE A 8 14.49 8.49 9.37
CA PHE A 8 14.50 7.08 8.93
C PHE A 8 14.19 6.13 10.09
N GLY A 9 14.73 6.42 11.29
CA GLY A 9 14.43 5.64 12.49
C GLY A 9 12.96 5.71 12.91
N ASP A 10 12.26 6.87 12.74
CA ASP A 10 10.82 6.94 12.98
C ASP A 10 10.05 6.08 11.99
N LEU A 11 10.42 6.13 10.70
CA LEU A 11 9.77 5.36 9.64
C LEU A 11 9.88 3.86 9.91
N THR A 12 11.09 3.34 10.06
CA THR A 12 11.35 1.90 10.28
C THR A 12 10.68 1.40 11.55
N ARG A 13 10.73 2.18 12.64
CA ARG A 13 10.07 1.83 13.89
C ARG A 13 8.54 1.75 13.72
N LEU A 14 7.92 2.75 13.09
CA LEU A 14 6.45 2.80 12.95
C LEU A 14 5.92 1.73 11.99
N ILE A 15 6.61 1.47 10.87
CA ILE A 15 6.26 0.36 9.97
C ILE A 15 6.48 -0.98 10.69
N GLY A 16 7.58 -1.13 11.42
CA GLY A 16 7.90 -2.33 12.17
C GLY A 16 6.87 -2.63 13.28
N GLU A 17 6.44 -1.62 14.04
CA GLU A 17 5.37 -1.74 15.05
C GLU A 17 4.06 -2.21 14.41
N ASP A 18 3.65 -1.61 13.28
CA ASP A 18 2.42 -1.98 12.55
C ASP A 18 2.51 -3.41 11.97
N TYR A 19 3.64 -3.78 11.40
CA TYR A 19 3.90 -5.12 10.88
C TYR A 19 3.88 -6.20 11.98
N ALA A 20 4.51 -5.92 13.11
CA ALA A 20 4.65 -6.88 14.20
C ALA A 20 3.30 -7.26 14.83
N TRP A 21 2.43 -6.27 15.13
CA TRP A 21 1.12 -6.57 15.71
C TRP A 21 0.22 -7.33 14.72
N ARG A 22 0.27 -6.98 13.42
CA ARG A 22 -0.49 -7.68 12.39
C ARG A 22 -0.06 -9.14 12.26
N ARG A 23 1.24 -9.40 12.22
CA ARG A 23 1.76 -10.78 12.19
C ARG A 23 1.31 -11.59 13.41
N LYS A 24 1.33 -10.96 14.59
CA LYS A 24 0.89 -11.64 15.82
C LYS A 24 -0.58 -12.01 15.74
N GLU A 25 -1.43 -11.09 15.29
CA GLU A 25 -2.87 -11.35 15.16
C GLU A 25 -3.18 -12.39 14.08
N LEU A 26 -2.53 -12.28 12.91
CA LEU A 26 -2.66 -13.29 11.84
C LEU A 26 -2.24 -14.68 12.28
N LYS A 27 -1.19 -14.80 13.13
CA LYS A 27 -0.81 -16.08 13.71
C LYS A 27 -1.91 -16.64 14.62
N LEU A 28 -2.47 -15.82 15.51
CA LEU A 28 -3.56 -16.25 16.39
C LEU A 28 -4.79 -16.72 15.61
N ILE A 29 -5.10 -16.04 14.50
CA ILE A 29 -6.21 -16.43 13.62
C ILE A 29 -5.90 -17.75 12.92
N LYS A 30 -4.67 -17.95 12.44
CA LYS A 30 -4.24 -19.23 11.87
C LYS A 30 -4.40 -20.36 12.88
N ASP A 31 -3.96 -20.17 14.12
CA ASP A 31 -4.11 -21.15 15.20
C ASP A 31 -5.60 -21.51 15.43
N GLN A 32 -6.53 -20.54 15.34
CA GLN A 32 -7.97 -20.79 15.46
C GLN A 32 -8.54 -21.61 14.28
N VAL A 33 -7.96 -21.51 13.11
CA VAL A 33 -8.35 -22.29 11.92
C VAL A 33 -7.80 -23.73 11.98
N GLU A 34 -6.61 -23.92 12.59
CA GLU A 34 -5.95 -25.22 12.71
C GLU A 34 -6.53 -26.10 13.82
N ASN A 35 -6.99 -25.51 14.94
CA ASN A 35 -7.43 -26.23 16.12
C ASN A 35 -8.70 -27.11 15.93
N PRO A 36 -9.72 -26.72 15.14
CA PRO A 36 -10.90 -27.55 14.94
C PRO A 36 -10.59 -28.86 14.19
N ILE A 37 -11.44 -29.88 14.39
CA ILE A 37 -11.38 -31.14 13.62
C ILE A 37 -11.42 -30.79 12.13
N SER A 38 -10.49 -31.37 11.36
CA SER A 38 -10.35 -31.15 9.93
C SER A 38 -11.67 -31.42 9.16
N ASN A 39 -12.01 -30.49 8.26
CA ASN A 39 -13.27 -30.51 7.48
C ASN A 39 -14.56 -30.47 8.30
N SER A 40 -14.48 -30.16 9.61
CA SER A 40 -15.67 -29.95 10.43
C SER A 40 -16.42 -28.66 10.03
N PRO A 41 -17.74 -28.57 10.34
CA PRO A 41 -18.48 -27.31 10.16
C PRO A 41 -17.83 -26.11 10.88
N LEU A 42 -17.21 -26.34 12.04
CA LEU A 42 -16.52 -25.33 12.80
C LEU A 42 -15.26 -24.82 12.07
N GLN A 43 -14.44 -25.72 11.53
CA GLN A 43 -13.27 -25.34 10.73
C GLN A 43 -13.68 -24.57 9.47
N ASN A 44 -14.72 -25.04 8.76
CA ASN A 44 -15.23 -24.36 7.57
C ASN A 44 -15.69 -22.92 7.88
N ALA A 45 -16.37 -22.72 9.03
CA ALA A 45 -16.77 -21.39 9.48
C ALA A 45 -15.54 -20.53 9.83
N ALA A 46 -14.57 -21.09 10.58
CA ALA A 46 -13.33 -20.39 10.96
C ALA A 46 -12.53 -19.94 9.73
N LEU A 47 -12.39 -20.79 8.70
CA LEU A 47 -11.74 -20.45 7.42
C LEU A 47 -12.42 -19.27 6.71
N ARG A 48 -13.76 -19.28 6.68
CA ARG A 48 -14.54 -18.18 6.08
C ARG A 48 -14.37 -16.86 6.84
N PHE A 49 -14.21 -16.86 8.16
CA PHE A 49 -13.90 -15.65 8.93
C PHE A 49 -12.45 -15.20 8.75
N ALA A 50 -11.52 -16.14 8.60
CA ALA A 50 -10.09 -15.83 8.50
C ALA A 50 -9.72 -15.09 7.21
N VAL A 51 -10.39 -15.37 6.07
CA VAL A 51 -10.10 -14.71 4.78
C VAL A 51 -10.36 -13.21 4.80
N PRO A 52 -11.53 -12.68 5.20
CA PRO A 52 -11.75 -11.24 5.31
C PRO A 52 -10.78 -10.54 6.28
N ILE A 53 -10.37 -11.21 7.34
CA ILE A 53 -9.42 -10.65 8.30
C ILE A 53 -8.01 -10.60 7.68
N LEU A 54 -7.59 -11.65 6.96
CA LEU A 54 -6.33 -11.65 6.21
C LEU A 54 -6.29 -10.49 5.21
N TYR A 55 -7.37 -10.28 4.47
CA TYR A 55 -7.51 -9.11 3.57
C TYR A 55 -7.40 -7.79 4.33
N ALA A 56 -8.10 -7.63 5.44
CA ALA A 56 -8.09 -6.39 6.23
C ALA A 56 -6.68 -6.06 6.76
N HIS A 57 -5.91 -7.08 7.15
CA HIS A 57 -4.50 -6.90 7.55
C HIS A 57 -3.63 -6.48 6.37
N TRP A 58 -3.79 -7.10 5.20
CA TRP A 58 -3.09 -6.72 3.98
C TRP A 58 -3.40 -5.28 3.57
N GLU A 59 -4.68 -4.96 3.35
CA GLU A 59 -5.11 -3.62 2.94
C GLU A 59 -4.68 -2.55 3.95
N GLY A 60 -4.89 -2.81 5.24
CA GLY A 60 -4.53 -1.89 6.31
C GLY A 60 -3.02 -1.68 6.42
N PHE A 61 -2.20 -2.73 6.18
CA PHE A 61 -0.74 -2.60 6.15
C PHE A 61 -0.26 -1.75 4.98
N VAL A 62 -0.74 -2.04 3.76
CA VAL A 62 -0.42 -1.23 2.57
C VAL A 62 -0.73 0.23 2.81
N LYS A 63 -1.96 0.53 3.21
CA LYS A 63 -2.38 1.90 3.47
C LYS A 63 -1.47 2.57 4.49
N LYS A 64 -1.28 1.96 5.65
CA LYS A 64 -0.52 2.55 6.76
C LYS A 64 0.95 2.74 6.43
N SER A 65 1.62 1.73 5.89
CA SER A 65 3.06 1.79 5.59
C SER A 65 3.37 2.78 4.46
N CYS A 66 2.53 2.82 3.41
CA CYS A 66 2.68 3.77 2.31
C CYS A 66 2.38 5.22 2.73
N GLU A 67 1.39 5.45 3.60
CA GLU A 67 1.14 6.78 4.19
C GLU A 67 2.32 7.26 5.04
N LEU A 68 2.93 6.37 5.86
CA LEU A 68 4.11 6.71 6.67
C LEU A 68 5.31 7.07 5.80
N TYR A 69 5.55 6.32 4.72
CA TYR A 69 6.63 6.62 3.78
C TYR A 69 6.40 7.96 3.06
N LEU A 70 5.19 8.23 2.58
CA LEU A 70 4.85 9.50 1.94
C LEU A 70 5.01 10.69 2.91
N GLU A 71 4.62 10.51 4.19
CA GLU A 71 4.84 11.51 5.25
C GLU A 71 6.33 11.74 5.48
N PHE A 72 7.14 10.69 5.52
CA PHE A 72 8.60 10.79 5.63
C PHE A 72 9.20 11.61 4.50
N VAL A 73 8.86 11.31 3.23
CA VAL A 73 9.35 12.06 2.07
C VAL A 73 8.90 13.52 2.13
N SER A 74 7.63 13.78 2.47
CA SER A 74 7.08 15.13 2.61
C SER A 74 7.83 15.96 3.66
N ASN A 75 8.17 15.35 4.80
CA ASN A 75 8.85 16.02 5.92
C ASN A 75 10.34 16.30 5.66
N LYS A 76 10.93 15.78 4.58
CA LYS A 76 12.28 16.15 4.14
C LYS A 76 12.37 17.59 3.62
N TYR A 77 11.26 18.19 3.21
CA TYR A 77 11.20 19.55 2.64
C TYR A 77 12.22 19.81 1.52
N LEU A 78 12.49 18.78 0.71
CA LEU A 78 13.45 18.83 -0.38
C LEU A 78 12.97 19.81 -1.48
N LYS A 79 13.92 20.37 -2.24
CA LYS A 79 13.60 21.09 -3.46
C LYS A 79 13.07 20.12 -4.52
N HIS A 80 12.25 20.62 -5.46
CA HIS A 80 11.68 19.75 -6.49
C HIS A 80 12.77 19.04 -7.32
N ASN A 81 13.90 19.69 -7.61
CA ASN A 81 15.02 19.07 -8.36
C ASN A 81 15.76 17.95 -7.59
N GLN A 82 15.43 17.73 -6.33
CA GLN A 82 15.97 16.66 -5.48
C GLN A 82 14.97 15.50 -5.30
N LEU A 83 13.79 15.61 -5.91
CA LEU A 83 12.71 14.64 -5.80
C LEU A 83 12.55 13.84 -7.07
N LYS A 84 12.01 12.65 -6.93
CA LYS A 84 11.53 11.83 -8.05
C LYS A 84 10.33 12.49 -8.74
N PRO A 85 10.12 12.25 -10.06
CA PRO A 85 9.04 12.89 -10.82
C PRO A 85 7.65 12.74 -10.21
N GLN A 86 7.34 11.60 -9.60
CA GLN A 86 6.06 11.33 -8.96
C GLN A 86 5.79 12.30 -7.80
N PHE A 87 6.78 12.53 -6.94
CA PHE A 87 6.65 13.46 -5.81
C PHE A 87 6.60 14.92 -6.27
N ILE A 88 7.27 15.28 -7.36
CA ILE A 88 7.13 16.61 -8.01
C ILE A 88 5.70 16.77 -8.49
N ALA A 89 5.15 15.77 -9.20
CA ALA A 89 3.79 15.80 -9.71
C ALA A 89 2.76 15.94 -8.58
N LEU A 90 2.92 15.20 -7.46
CA LEU A 90 2.08 15.35 -6.28
C LEU A 90 2.15 16.77 -5.69
N SER A 91 3.35 17.32 -5.54
CA SER A 91 3.55 18.68 -5.00
C SER A 91 2.92 19.75 -5.88
N LEU A 92 2.93 19.56 -7.19
CA LEU A 92 2.42 20.53 -8.18
C LEU A 92 1.00 20.22 -8.67
N THR A 93 0.33 19.18 -8.18
CA THR A 93 -0.98 18.70 -8.69
C THR A 93 -2.01 19.80 -8.88
N LYS A 94 -2.17 20.69 -7.88
CA LYS A 94 -3.15 21.79 -7.96
C LYS A 94 -2.85 22.80 -9.08
N LYS A 95 -1.59 22.95 -9.45
CA LYS A 95 -1.15 23.88 -10.49
C LYS A 95 -1.16 23.21 -11.85
N LEU A 96 -0.68 21.96 -11.92
CA LEU A 96 -0.70 21.16 -13.16
C LEU A 96 -2.12 20.93 -13.68
N GLY A 97 -3.09 20.68 -12.80
CA GLY A 97 -4.50 20.51 -13.16
C GLY A 97 -5.20 21.77 -13.72
N LYS A 98 -4.55 22.93 -13.65
CA LYS A 98 -5.04 24.19 -14.23
C LYS A 98 -4.35 24.58 -15.54
N LEU A 99 -3.38 23.79 -15.98
CA LEU A 99 -2.63 24.07 -17.20
C LEU A 99 -3.40 23.56 -18.41
N GLU A 100 -3.78 24.47 -19.28
CA GLU A 100 -4.25 24.13 -20.61
C GLU A 100 -3.04 24.03 -21.56
N ILE A 101 -2.94 22.93 -22.32
CA ILE A 101 -1.78 22.67 -23.20
C ILE A 101 -2.29 22.50 -24.63
N LYS A 102 -2.86 23.58 -25.21
CA LYS A 102 -3.48 23.53 -26.53
C LYS A 102 -2.51 23.92 -27.66
N ASN A 103 -1.60 24.84 -27.41
CA ASN A 103 -0.70 25.40 -28.41
C ASN A 103 0.73 25.53 -27.92
N ILE A 104 1.67 25.95 -28.79
CA ILE A 104 3.10 26.04 -28.45
C ILE A 104 3.38 27.10 -27.38
N GLU A 105 2.62 28.19 -27.36
CA GLU A 105 2.80 29.27 -26.37
C GLU A 105 2.46 28.76 -24.97
N GLU A 106 1.36 28.02 -24.81
CA GLU A 106 0.96 27.41 -23.52
C GLU A 106 1.93 26.33 -23.07
N LYS A 107 2.43 25.52 -24.01
CA LYS A 107 3.51 24.56 -23.73
C LYS A 107 4.75 25.25 -23.21
N THR A 108 5.17 26.35 -23.85
CA THR A 108 6.34 27.14 -23.45
C THR A 108 6.16 27.69 -22.03
N LYS A 109 5.01 28.32 -21.75
CA LYS A 109 4.67 28.83 -20.40
C LYS A 109 4.70 27.73 -19.34
N THR A 110 4.20 26.55 -19.68
CA THR A 110 4.23 25.37 -18.78
C THR A 110 5.65 24.95 -18.48
N VAL A 111 6.51 24.84 -19.48
CA VAL A 111 7.93 24.49 -19.30
C VAL A 111 8.65 25.54 -18.48
N GLU A 112 8.47 26.83 -18.79
CA GLU A 112 9.07 27.93 -18.01
C GLU A 112 8.63 27.90 -16.54
N TYR A 113 7.35 27.63 -16.30
CA TYR A 113 6.82 27.46 -14.95
C TYR A 113 7.51 26.30 -14.23
N LEU A 114 7.57 25.11 -14.84
CA LEU A 114 8.22 23.95 -14.25
C LEU A 114 9.70 24.21 -13.94
N LEU A 115 10.43 24.82 -14.87
CA LEU A 115 11.83 25.16 -14.67
C LEU A 115 12.04 26.14 -13.48
N LYS A 116 11.14 27.11 -13.29
CA LYS A 116 11.16 28.04 -12.14
C LYS A 116 10.83 27.34 -10.82
N GLU A 117 9.97 26.30 -10.84
CA GLU A 117 9.61 25.55 -9.63
C GLU A 117 10.71 24.59 -9.17
N LEU A 118 11.61 24.12 -10.06
CA LEU A 118 12.63 23.11 -9.73
C LEU A 118 13.49 23.47 -8.52
N ASN A 119 13.79 24.74 -8.31
CA ASN A 119 14.65 25.23 -7.21
C ASN A 119 13.86 25.59 -5.95
N LYS A 120 12.53 25.46 -5.96
CA LYS A 120 11.68 25.76 -4.79
C LYS A 120 11.48 24.51 -3.94
N ASN A 121 11.24 24.73 -2.65
CA ASN A 121 10.90 23.64 -1.73
C ASN A 121 9.55 23.02 -2.10
N SER A 122 9.48 21.70 -2.04
CA SER A 122 8.26 20.95 -2.29
C SER A 122 7.26 21.09 -1.14
N ASN A 123 5.99 20.91 -1.47
CA ASN A 123 4.90 20.77 -0.51
C ASN A 123 4.04 19.56 -0.92
N ILE A 124 4.51 18.37 -0.60
CA ILE A 124 3.87 17.12 -0.99
C ILE A 124 2.65 16.90 -0.09
N PRO A 125 1.42 16.79 -0.66
CA PRO A 125 0.24 16.44 0.12
C PRO A 125 0.35 14.99 0.61
N THR A 126 -0.01 14.74 1.87
CA THR A 126 0.00 13.38 2.44
C THR A 126 -1.40 12.82 2.68
N LYS A 127 -2.40 13.69 2.78
CA LYS A 127 -3.79 13.27 3.04
C LYS A 127 -4.48 12.84 1.75
N ASN A 128 -5.17 11.71 1.82
CA ASN A 128 -5.99 11.18 0.71
C ASN A 128 -5.20 10.89 -0.58
N ILE A 129 -3.90 10.67 -0.49
CA ILE A 129 -3.08 10.26 -1.64
C ILE A 129 -3.09 8.74 -1.75
N ILE A 130 -2.81 8.03 -0.66
CA ILE A 130 -2.84 6.57 -0.64
C ILE A 130 -4.29 6.11 -0.44
N GLN A 131 -4.90 5.63 -1.51
CA GLN A 131 -6.29 5.17 -1.52
C GLN A 131 -6.37 3.72 -1.96
N THR A 132 -6.85 2.86 -1.08
CA THR A 132 -7.08 1.43 -1.35
C THR A 132 -8.43 1.17 -2.03
N LYS A 133 -9.24 2.22 -2.21
CA LYS A 133 -10.58 2.18 -2.82
C LYS A 133 -11.51 1.14 -2.15
N SER A 134 -11.25 0.81 -0.88
CA SER A 134 -11.94 -0.24 -0.10
C SER A 134 -11.96 -1.61 -0.78
N ASN A 135 -11.10 -1.80 -1.77
CA ASN A 135 -11.02 -3.01 -2.59
C ASN A 135 -9.64 -3.05 -3.26
N LEU A 136 -8.61 -3.36 -2.46
CA LEU A 136 -7.21 -3.31 -2.87
C LEU A 136 -6.88 -4.45 -3.84
N ARG A 137 -7.34 -4.35 -5.09
CA ARG A 137 -6.92 -5.19 -6.21
C ARG A 137 -5.50 -4.84 -6.66
N TYR A 138 -4.93 -5.69 -7.49
CA TYR A 138 -3.56 -5.50 -7.96
C TYR A 138 -3.36 -4.20 -8.74
N ASP A 139 -4.32 -3.79 -9.57
CA ASP A 139 -4.29 -2.51 -10.31
C ASP A 139 -4.29 -1.30 -9.36
N VAL A 140 -5.08 -1.33 -8.29
CA VAL A 140 -5.08 -0.30 -7.25
C VAL A 140 -3.76 -0.30 -6.48
N PHE A 141 -3.21 -1.48 -6.18
CA PHE A 141 -1.91 -1.61 -5.56
C PHE A 141 -0.80 -1.06 -6.46
N GLU A 142 -0.83 -1.37 -7.76
CA GLU A 142 0.10 -0.85 -8.77
C GLU A 142 0.08 0.68 -8.85
N GLU A 143 -1.11 1.31 -8.81
CA GLU A 143 -1.24 2.76 -8.72
C GLU A 143 -0.52 3.33 -7.48
N ILE A 144 -0.66 2.69 -6.31
CA ILE A 144 0.00 3.11 -5.07
C ILE A 144 1.53 2.98 -5.20
N ILE A 145 2.02 1.85 -5.71
CA ILE A 145 3.45 1.59 -5.91
C ILE A 145 4.06 2.61 -6.87
N PHE A 146 3.35 2.93 -7.98
CA PHE A 146 3.79 3.96 -8.92
C PHE A 146 3.87 5.35 -8.27
N VAL A 147 2.87 5.75 -7.48
CA VAL A 147 2.85 7.05 -6.79
C VAL A 147 4.05 7.21 -5.84
N LEU A 148 4.52 6.11 -5.25
CA LEU A 148 5.66 6.10 -4.32
C LEU A 148 7.01 5.87 -4.99
N ASP A 149 7.06 5.80 -6.32
CA ASP A 149 8.27 5.50 -7.12
C ASP A 149 8.96 4.19 -6.70
N LEU A 150 8.17 3.16 -6.40
CA LEU A 150 8.65 1.82 -6.11
C LEU A 150 8.59 0.92 -7.35
N ASP A 151 9.43 -0.12 -7.38
CA ASP A 151 9.49 -1.06 -8.51
C ASP A 151 8.39 -2.12 -8.43
N ILE A 152 7.33 -1.95 -9.23
CA ILE A 152 6.20 -2.90 -9.32
C ILE A 152 6.62 -4.31 -9.71
N ARG A 153 7.75 -4.49 -10.46
CA ARG A 153 8.21 -5.80 -10.92
C ARG A 153 8.49 -6.78 -9.78
N LYS A 154 8.81 -6.27 -8.59
CA LYS A 154 9.03 -7.08 -7.39
C LYS A 154 7.74 -7.70 -6.83
N PHE A 155 6.59 -7.23 -7.27
CA PHE A 155 5.28 -7.63 -6.80
C PHE A 155 4.44 -8.39 -7.84
N THR A 156 4.91 -8.49 -9.09
CA THR A 156 4.13 -9.09 -10.20
C THR A 156 3.72 -10.54 -9.97
N ILE A 157 4.57 -11.31 -9.28
CA ILE A 157 4.28 -12.72 -8.93
C ILE A 157 3.07 -12.87 -7.99
N PHE A 158 2.68 -11.81 -7.29
CA PHE A 158 1.55 -11.80 -6.34
C PHE A 158 0.24 -11.27 -6.93
N GLN A 159 0.20 -10.97 -8.23
CA GLN A 159 -0.98 -10.42 -8.90
C GLN A 159 -2.22 -11.29 -8.71
N SER A 160 -2.11 -12.59 -8.99
CA SER A 160 -3.22 -13.53 -8.81
C SER A 160 -3.63 -13.61 -7.35
N LEU A 161 -2.67 -13.77 -6.43
CA LEU A 161 -2.92 -13.84 -4.99
C LEU A 161 -3.73 -12.65 -4.47
N ILE A 162 -3.34 -11.43 -4.84
CA ILE A 162 -4.02 -10.20 -4.39
C ILE A 162 -5.46 -10.19 -4.90
N ASN A 163 -5.67 -10.51 -6.18
CA ASN A 163 -7.01 -10.52 -6.77
C ASN A 163 -7.89 -11.63 -6.19
N ASP A 164 -7.36 -12.85 -6.03
CA ASP A 164 -8.08 -14.00 -5.45
C ASP A 164 -8.48 -13.74 -4.00
N LEU A 165 -7.62 -13.07 -3.21
CA LEU A 165 -7.93 -12.67 -1.84
C LEU A 165 -9.09 -11.65 -1.81
N VAL A 166 -9.07 -10.67 -2.70
CA VAL A 166 -10.15 -9.68 -2.83
C VAL A 166 -11.46 -10.35 -3.22
N ASP A 167 -11.45 -11.24 -4.22
CA ASP A 167 -12.64 -11.93 -4.70
C ASP A 167 -13.21 -12.86 -3.62
N SER A 168 -12.36 -13.60 -2.92
CA SER A 168 -12.76 -14.45 -1.81
C SER A 168 -13.40 -13.65 -0.68
N ARG A 169 -12.80 -12.52 -0.31
CA ARG A 169 -13.35 -11.62 0.72
C ARG A 169 -14.70 -11.05 0.29
N ASN A 170 -14.83 -10.61 -0.96
CA ASN A 170 -16.07 -10.05 -1.47
C ASN A 170 -17.21 -11.09 -1.44
N ASN A 171 -16.98 -12.29 -1.96
CA ASN A 171 -17.97 -13.37 -1.94
C ASN A 171 -18.43 -13.66 -0.51
N ILE A 172 -17.50 -13.76 0.43
CA ILE A 172 -17.84 -14.02 1.84
C ILE A 172 -18.63 -12.85 2.46
N ALA A 173 -18.20 -11.60 2.18
CA ALA A 173 -18.85 -10.40 2.72
C ALA A 173 -20.27 -10.18 2.17
N HIS A 174 -20.53 -10.60 0.93
CA HIS A 174 -21.87 -10.57 0.32
C HIS A 174 -22.77 -11.72 0.72
N GLY A 175 -22.27 -12.66 1.54
CA GLY A 175 -23.04 -13.79 2.04
C GLY A 175 -23.03 -15.00 1.13
N ASP A 176 -22.26 -15.01 0.07
CA ASP A 176 -22.13 -16.14 -0.82
C ASP A 176 -21.45 -17.32 -0.12
N TYR A 177 -21.91 -18.53 -0.44
CA TYR A 177 -21.29 -19.73 0.09
C TYR A 177 -19.99 -20.03 -0.67
N LEU A 178 -18.85 -19.66 -0.07
CA LEU A 178 -17.53 -20.02 -0.56
C LEU A 178 -16.90 -21.06 0.37
N ARG A 179 -16.63 -22.26 -0.14
CA ARG A 179 -15.84 -23.25 0.59
C ARG A 179 -14.36 -22.92 0.46
N VAL A 180 -13.72 -22.59 1.60
CA VAL A 180 -12.29 -22.36 1.67
C VAL A 180 -11.61 -23.64 2.13
N GLN A 181 -10.68 -24.17 1.33
CA GLN A 181 -9.85 -25.30 1.72
C GLN A 181 -8.73 -24.82 2.66
N PHE A 182 -8.41 -25.61 3.69
CA PHE A 182 -7.37 -25.25 4.65
C PHE A 182 -6.02 -25.01 3.98
N ALA A 183 -5.58 -25.90 3.08
CA ALA A 183 -4.32 -25.74 2.36
C ALA A 183 -4.27 -24.46 1.49
N ALA A 184 -5.39 -24.08 0.88
CA ALA A 184 -5.47 -22.83 0.10
C ALA A 184 -5.36 -21.60 1.01
N TYR A 185 -6.03 -21.60 2.17
CA TYR A 185 -5.89 -20.54 3.16
C TYR A 185 -4.46 -20.44 3.71
N GLU A 186 -3.83 -21.58 4.01
CA GLU A 186 -2.46 -21.63 4.54
C GLU A 186 -1.44 -21.05 3.55
N SER A 187 -1.54 -21.40 2.26
CA SER A 187 -0.72 -20.81 1.21
C SER A 187 -0.95 -19.31 1.12
N MET A 188 -2.21 -18.88 1.01
CA MET A 188 -2.59 -17.47 0.92
C MET A 188 -2.09 -16.66 2.14
N HIS A 189 -2.23 -17.22 3.35
CA HIS A 189 -1.75 -16.60 4.58
C HIS A 189 -0.22 -16.40 4.58
N SER A 190 0.53 -17.41 4.14
CA SER A 190 2.00 -17.36 4.07
C SER A 190 2.47 -16.36 3.03
N ASP A 191 1.85 -16.38 1.85
CA ASP A 191 2.20 -15.50 0.73
C ASP A 191 1.86 -14.04 1.02
N ILE A 192 0.75 -13.77 1.71
CA ILE A 192 0.41 -12.40 2.15
C ILE A 192 1.41 -11.88 3.20
N GLN A 193 1.87 -12.72 4.13
CA GLN A 193 2.91 -12.30 5.08
C GLN A 193 4.24 -11.98 4.36
N LEU A 194 4.63 -12.80 3.38
CA LEU A 194 5.81 -12.56 2.54
C LEU A 194 5.66 -11.24 1.76
N LEU A 195 4.51 -11.01 1.16
CA LEU A 195 4.21 -9.79 0.41
C LEU A 195 4.29 -8.54 1.30
N MET A 196 3.76 -8.59 2.53
CA MET A 196 3.88 -7.51 3.51
C MET A 196 5.35 -7.25 3.89
N GLU A 197 6.16 -8.29 4.03
CA GLU A 197 7.58 -8.17 4.34
C GLU A 197 8.36 -7.54 3.19
N ILE A 198 8.09 -7.97 1.95
CA ILE A 198 8.69 -7.36 0.75
C ILE A 198 8.34 -5.88 0.67
N LEU A 199 7.06 -5.51 0.83
CA LEU A 199 6.64 -4.11 0.79
C LEU A 199 7.34 -3.28 1.88
N LYS A 200 7.42 -3.81 3.11
CA LYS A 200 8.16 -3.16 4.21
C LYS A 200 9.60 -2.86 3.78
N ASN A 201 10.31 -3.87 3.30
CA ASN A 201 11.71 -3.74 2.91
C ASN A 201 11.90 -2.76 1.74
N GLU A 202 10.99 -2.75 0.76
CA GLU A 202 11.04 -1.81 -0.36
C GLU A 202 10.85 -0.36 0.09
N LEU A 203 9.92 -0.09 1.01
CA LEU A 203 9.71 1.24 1.58
C LEU A 203 10.94 1.71 2.38
N GLU A 204 11.54 0.83 3.17
CA GLU A 204 12.75 1.14 3.93
C GLU A 204 13.96 1.39 3.01
N ASN A 205 14.15 0.57 1.97
CA ASN A 205 15.21 0.77 0.99
C ASN A 205 15.05 2.07 0.20
N ALA A 206 13.82 2.39 -0.22
CA ALA A 206 13.53 3.64 -0.92
C ALA A 206 13.73 4.89 -0.06
N ALA A 207 13.65 4.76 1.28
CA ALA A 207 13.86 5.88 2.19
C ALA A 207 15.33 6.29 2.36
N ILE A 208 16.28 5.43 1.98
CA ILE A 208 17.73 5.66 2.07
C ILE A 208 18.40 5.90 0.71
N SER A 209 17.66 5.69 -0.41
CA SER A 209 18.11 5.97 -1.78
C SER A 209 17.85 7.41 -2.18
#